data_7eb15dd78cc898b5622460c3063b6b2f
#
_entry.id   7eb15dd78cc898b5622460c3063b6b2f
#
_cell.length_a   1.000
_cell.length_b   1.000
_cell.length_c   1.000
_cell.angle_alpha   90.00
_cell.angle_beta   90.00
_cell.angle_gamma   90.00
#
_symmetry.space_group_name_H-M   'P 1'
#
loop_
_entity.id
_entity.type
_entity.pdbx_description
1 polymer ?
#
loop_
_entity_poly.entity_id
_entity_poly.type
_entity_poly.pdbx_seq_one_letter_code
_entity_poly.pdbx_strand_id
1 'polypeptide(L)'
;GGSIMPGFHLMKEAMAQKTANLNRPIGRAYPFPTTTPNALAGGMMDAVCGAIILMHGRLKEKVGREKPVDIVITGGGAARVAQAMPQDFASENNIKVVDNLVIYGLSSWVGQE
;
A
#
# COMPACT_ATOMS: atom_id res chain seq x y z
N GLY A 1 -3.57 15.37 -6.75
CA GLY A 1 -2.25 14.78 -6.94
C GLY A 1 -2.24 13.29 -6.70
N GLY A 2 -1.11 12.66 -6.97
CA GLY A 2 -0.98 11.22 -6.80
C GLY A 2 0.46 10.75 -6.90
N SER A 3 0.65 9.46 -6.63
CA SER A 3 1.95 8.80 -6.75
C SER A 3 1.77 7.50 -7.52
N ILE A 4 2.79 7.15 -8.27
CA ILE A 4 2.82 5.90 -9.03
C ILE A 4 4.04 5.11 -8.57
N MET A 5 3.83 3.85 -8.24
CA MET A 5 4.91 2.99 -7.79
C MET A 5 4.69 1.55 -8.28
N PRO A 6 5.75 0.73 -8.35
CA PRO A 6 5.60 -0.68 -8.73
C PRO A 6 4.74 -1.43 -7.73
N GLY A 7 3.90 -2.35 -8.22
CA GLY A 7 3.18 -3.28 -7.35
C GLY A 7 4.08 -4.41 -6.86
N PHE A 8 3.54 -5.29 -6.02
CA PHE A 8 4.31 -6.39 -5.43
C PHE A 8 4.95 -7.31 -6.47
N HIS A 9 4.20 -7.70 -7.49
CA HIS A 9 4.71 -8.59 -8.51
C HIS A 9 5.92 -8.01 -9.24
N LEU A 10 5.82 -6.74 -9.61
CA LEU A 10 6.89 -6.05 -10.31
C LEU A 10 8.11 -5.83 -9.40
N MET A 11 7.89 -5.50 -8.12
CA MET A 11 8.97 -5.38 -7.15
C MET A 11 9.69 -6.70 -6.95
N LYS A 12 8.94 -7.81 -6.86
CA LYS A 12 9.49 -9.14 -6.73
C LYS A 12 10.37 -9.49 -7.93
N GLU A 13 9.88 -9.25 -9.14
CA GLU A 13 10.63 -9.52 -10.35
C GLU A 13 11.91 -8.69 -10.43
N ALA A 14 11.82 -7.41 -10.11
CA ALA A 14 12.98 -6.52 -10.13
C ALA A 14 14.06 -6.99 -9.18
N MET A 15 13.70 -7.42 -7.98
CA MET A 15 14.65 -7.93 -7.00
C MET A 15 15.27 -9.25 -7.46
N ALA A 16 14.49 -10.13 -8.04
CA ALA A 16 14.97 -11.42 -8.54
C ALA A 16 15.95 -11.25 -9.71
N GLN A 17 15.74 -10.26 -10.57
CA GLN A 17 16.61 -10.00 -11.70
C GLN A 17 17.94 -9.37 -11.30
N LYS A 18 17.95 -8.55 -10.27
CA LYS A 18 19.14 -7.80 -9.87
C LYS A 18 20.05 -8.54 -8.91
N THR A 19 19.54 -9.56 -8.24
CA THR A 19 20.30 -10.31 -7.25
C THR A 19 20.12 -11.80 -7.49
N ALA A 20 21.15 -12.45 -8.02
CA ALA A 20 21.11 -13.87 -8.36
C ALA A 20 20.72 -14.77 -7.19
N ASN A 21 20.99 -14.33 -5.95
CA ASN A 21 20.70 -15.10 -4.73
C ASN A 21 19.28 -14.89 -4.20
N LEU A 22 18.51 -14.00 -4.80
CA LEU A 22 17.15 -13.69 -4.36
C LEU A 22 16.06 -14.34 -5.20
N ASN A 23 16.43 -15.25 -6.07
CA ASN A 23 15.47 -16.03 -6.85
C ASN A 23 14.85 -17.12 -5.99
N ARG A 24 14.21 -16.72 -4.89
CA ARG A 24 13.56 -17.59 -3.93
C ARG A 24 12.11 -17.16 -3.74
N PRO A 25 11.24 -18.06 -3.27
CA PRO A 25 9.89 -17.66 -2.86
C PRO A 25 9.98 -16.55 -1.83
N ILE A 26 9.05 -15.61 -1.93
CA ILE A 26 8.93 -14.56 -0.93
C ILE A 26 8.43 -15.17 0.37
N GLY A 27 9.05 -14.80 1.49
CA GLY A 27 8.62 -15.19 2.81
C GLY A 27 7.44 -14.38 3.31
N ARG A 28 7.30 -14.29 4.61
CA ARG A 28 6.26 -13.52 5.28
C ARG A 28 6.81 -12.20 5.80
N ALA A 29 5.93 -11.20 5.87
CA ALA A 29 6.28 -9.92 6.45
C ALA A 29 6.28 -10.00 7.97
N TYR A 30 7.42 -9.68 8.57
CA TYR A 30 7.58 -9.58 10.02
C TYR A 30 8.15 -8.21 10.35
N PRO A 31 7.89 -7.68 11.57
CA PRO A 31 8.44 -6.38 11.97
C PRO A 31 9.97 -6.32 11.94
N PHE A 32 10.63 -7.42 12.31
CA PHE A 32 12.09 -7.51 12.35
C PHE A 32 12.55 -8.80 11.69
N PRO A 33 12.53 -8.85 10.34
CA PRO A 33 12.86 -10.10 9.63
C PRO A 33 14.35 -10.44 9.78
N THR A 34 14.63 -11.74 9.94
CA THR A 34 16.00 -12.25 10.08
C THR A 34 16.42 -13.12 8.91
N THR A 35 15.55 -13.33 7.92
CA THR A 35 15.87 -14.10 6.73
C THR A 35 15.65 -13.24 5.48
N THR A 36 16.37 -13.56 4.41
CA THR A 36 16.23 -12.81 3.15
C THR A 36 14.81 -12.88 2.58
N PRO A 37 14.12 -14.03 2.50
CA PRO A 37 12.76 -14.06 2.02
C PRO A 37 11.80 -13.19 2.83
N ASN A 38 11.94 -13.18 4.15
CA ASN A 38 11.09 -12.37 5.03
C ASN A 38 11.44 -10.88 4.92
N ALA A 39 12.70 -10.55 4.77
CA ALA A 39 13.14 -9.17 4.58
C ALA A 39 12.59 -8.60 3.26
N LEU A 40 12.57 -9.39 2.20
CA LEU A 40 11.97 -8.97 0.93
C LEU A 40 10.47 -8.72 1.06
N ALA A 41 9.75 -9.65 1.66
CA ALA A 41 8.31 -9.50 1.87
C ALA A 41 7.99 -8.27 2.72
N GLY A 42 8.72 -8.10 3.82
CA GLY A 42 8.55 -6.96 4.71
C GLY A 42 8.85 -5.63 4.03
N GLY A 43 9.96 -5.56 3.29
CA GLY A 43 10.36 -4.35 2.59
C GLY A 43 9.36 -3.91 1.54
N MET A 44 8.85 -4.84 0.76
CA MET A 44 7.83 -4.53 -0.25
C MET A 44 6.52 -4.06 0.38
N MET A 45 6.08 -4.73 1.44
CA MET A 45 4.85 -4.34 2.14
C MET A 45 5.02 -2.99 2.83
N ASP A 46 6.15 -2.75 3.48
CA ASP A 46 6.46 -1.48 4.13
C ASP A 46 6.50 -0.34 3.12
N ALA A 47 7.03 -0.58 1.93
CA ALA A 47 7.06 0.42 0.87
C ALA A 47 5.65 0.87 0.48
N VAL A 48 4.75 -0.08 0.30
CA VAL A 48 3.36 0.21 -0.09
C VAL A 48 2.61 0.88 1.05
N CYS A 49 2.65 0.32 2.24
CA CYS A 49 1.97 0.89 3.41
C CYS A 49 2.52 2.27 3.76
N GLY A 50 3.84 2.43 3.70
CA GLY A 50 4.47 3.71 3.96
C GLY A 50 4.05 4.79 2.98
N ALA A 51 3.94 4.46 1.70
CA ALA A 51 3.46 5.38 0.68
C ALA A 51 2.03 5.85 0.96
N ILE A 52 1.16 4.94 1.36
CA ILE A 52 -0.23 5.25 1.70
C ILE A 52 -0.28 6.17 2.93
N ILE A 53 0.46 5.84 3.97
CA ILE A 53 0.47 6.61 5.21
C ILE A 53 0.98 8.03 4.97
N LEU A 54 2.05 8.17 4.18
CA LEU A 54 2.60 9.49 3.86
C LEU A 54 1.61 10.34 3.07
N MET A 55 0.96 9.78 2.07
CA MET A 55 -0.02 10.52 1.26
C MET A 55 -1.24 10.89 2.10
N HIS A 56 -1.70 9.98 2.95
CA HIS A 56 -2.78 10.24 3.89
C HIS A 56 -2.44 11.42 4.81
N GLY A 57 -1.23 11.43 5.36
CA GLY A 57 -0.76 12.51 6.21
C GLY A 57 -0.75 13.87 5.50
N ARG A 58 -0.27 13.90 4.25
CA ARG A 58 -0.27 15.11 3.43
C ARG A 58 -1.69 15.63 3.18
N LEU A 59 -2.61 14.73 2.91
CA LEU A 59 -4.01 15.11 2.68
C LEU A 59 -4.66 15.64 3.96
N LYS A 60 -4.37 15.01 5.10
CA LYS A 60 -4.85 15.51 6.41
C LYS A 60 -4.35 16.94 6.68
N GLU A 61 -3.11 17.22 6.37
CA GLU A 61 -2.56 18.57 6.51
C GLU A 61 -3.30 19.57 5.61
N LYS A 62 -3.65 19.14 4.41
CA LYS A 62 -4.30 20.01 3.44
C LYS A 62 -5.75 20.31 3.78
N VAL A 63 -6.52 19.32 4.25
CA VAL A 63 -7.96 19.49 4.51
C VAL A 63 -8.28 19.84 5.95
N GLY A 64 -7.33 19.72 6.87
CA GLY A 64 -7.53 19.93 8.30
C GLY A 64 -7.56 18.61 9.04
N ARG A 65 -6.82 18.54 10.14
CA ARG A 65 -6.64 17.28 10.89
C ARG A 65 -7.92 16.74 11.51
N GLU A 66 -8.88 17.62 11.77
CA GLU A 66 -10.18 17.23 12.33
C GLU A 66 -11.13 16.63 11.29
N LYS A 67 -10.83 16.79 10.02
CA LYS A 67 -11.68 16.23 8.96
C LYS A 67 -11.32 14.78 8.67
N PRO A 68 -12.32 13.90 8.53
CA PRO A 68 -12.05 12.50 8.20
C PRO A 68 -11.52 12.37 6.76
N VAL A 69 -10.54 11.48 6.58
CA VAL A 69 -10.01 11.12 5.26
C VAL A 69 -10.11 9.61 5.14
N ASP A 70 -10.95 9.16 4.23
CA ASP A 70 -11.14 7.74 3.98
C ASP A 70 -10.04 7.20 3.08
N ILE A 71 -9.73 5.92 3.26
CA ILE A 71 -8.78 5.19 2.43
C ILE A 71 -9.55 4.08 1.71
N VAL A 72 -9.46 4.07 0.39
CA VAL A 72 -10.07 3.02 -0.42
C VAL A 72 -8.96 2.32 -1.18
N ILE A 73 -8.86 1.01 -1.04
CA ILE A 73 -7.84 0.20 -1.68
C ILE A 73 -8.53 -0.78 -2.63
N THR A 74 -8.04 -0.86 -3.85
CA THR A 74 -8.56 -1.79 -4.85
C THR A 74 -7.41 -2.49 -5.56
N GLY A 75 -7.71 -3.61 -6.21
CA GLY A 75 -6.72 -4.41 -6.94
C GLY A 75 -6.42 -5.74 -6.28
N GLY A 76 -5.57 -6.54 -6.92
CA GLY A 76 -5.28 -7.91 -6.50
C GLY A 76 -4.62 -8.04 -5.14
N GLY A 77 -3.81 -7.07 -4.74
CA GLY A 77 -3.12 -7.07 -3.44
C GLY A 77 -3.81 -6.26 -2.34
N ALA A 78 -5.00 -5.72 -2.62
CA ALA A 78 -5.65 -4.76 -1.72
C ALA A 78 -5.90 -5.32 -0.32
N ALA A 79 -6.37 -6.56 -0.21
CA ALA A 79 -6.63 -7.17 1.09
C ALA A 79 -5.35 -7.35 1.92
N ARG A 80 -4.24 -7.72 1.28
CA ARG A 80 -2.94 -7.87 1.95
C ARG A 80 -2.44 -6.54 2.47
N VAL A 81 -2.56 -5.49 1.68
CA VAL A 81 -2.16 -4.14 2.07
C VAL A 81 -2.98 -3.66 3.26
N ALA A 82 -4.30 -3.83 3.19
CA ALA A 82 -5.19 -3.43 4.29
C ALA A 82 -4.84 -4.16 5.60
N GLN A 83 -4.54 -5.47 5.52
CA GLN A 83 -4.16 -6.26 6.69
C GLN A 83 -2.79 -5.88 7.25
N ALA A 84 -1.89 -5.39 6.41
CA ALA A 84 -0.54 -5.03 6.79
C ALA A 84 -0.42 -3.62 7.39
N MET A 85 -1.47 -2.80 7.29
CA MET A 85 -1.45 -1.47 7.88
C MET A 85 -1.24 -1.54 9.39
N PRO A 86 -0.46 -0.60 9.98
CA PRO A 86 -0.33 -0.52 11.43
C PRO A 86 -1.69 -0.44 12.11
N GLN A 87 -1.84 -1.16 13.21
CA GLN A 87 -3.13 -1.31 13.88
C GLN A 87 -3.70 0.03 14.35
N ASP A 88 -2.86 0.90 14.89
CA ASP A 88 -3.27 2.23 15.32
C ASP A 88 -3.79 3.05 14.15
N PHE A 89 -3.07 3.02 13.03
CA PHE A 89 -3.48 3.72 11.83
C PHE A 89 -4.81 3.18 11.28
N ALA A 90 -4.95 1.86 11.24
CA ALA A 90 -6.16 1.22 10.73
C ALA A 90 -7.38 1.49 11.63
N SER A 91 -7.19 1.56 12.94
CA SER A 91 -8.29 1.84 13.87
C SER A 91 -8.73 3.30 13.87
N GLU A 92 -7.83 4.21 13.58
CA GLU A 92 -8.12 5.66 13.53
C GLU A 92 -8.70 6.11 12.19
N ASN A 93 -8.56 5.31 11.15
CA ASN A 93 -8.94 5.68 9.79
C ASN A 93 -9.85 4.61 9.18
N ASN A 94 -10.75 5.05 8.32
CA ASN A 94 -11.66 4.15 7.64
C ASN A 94 -10.97 3.60 6.38
N ILE A 95 -10.60 2.32 6.41
CA ILE A 95 -9.96 1.65 5.29
C ILE A 95 -10.96 0.67 4.68
N LYS A 96 -11.24 0.83 3.39
CA LYS A 96 -12.16 -0.04 2.66
C LYS A 96 -11.43 -0.72 1.51
N VAL A 97 -11.68 -2.01 1.35
CA VAL A 97 -11.21 -2.77 0.18
C VAL A 97 -12.40 -2.92 -0.75
N VAL A 98 -12.25 -2.44 -1.98
CA VAL A 98 -13.34 -2.41 -2.96
C VAL A 98 -12.86 -2.99 -4.28
N ASP A 99 -13.67 -3.84 -4.89
CA ASP A 99 -13.41 -4.37 -6.22
C ASP A 99 -13.93 -3.40 -7.29
N ASN A 100 -13.23 -3.33 -8.42
CA ASN A 100 -13.68 -2.59 -9.61
C ASN A 100 -13.99 -1.11 -9.37
N LEU A 101 -13.20 -0.45 -8.51
CA LEU A 101 -13.41 0.95 -8.21
C LEU A 101 -13.04 1.88 -9.36
N VAL A 102 -12.11 1.48 -10.23
CA VAL A 102 -11.41 2.38 -11.15
C VAL A 102 -12.35 3.20 -12.02
N ILE A 103 -13.35 2.58 -12.63
CA ILE A 103 -14.25 3.27 -13.57
C ILE A 103 -15.17 4.25 -12.85
N TYR A 104 -15.83 3.79 -11.81
CA TYR A 104 -16.79 4.60 -11.06
C TYR A 104 -16.13 5.71 -10.25
N GLY A 105 -14.98 5.41 -9.65
CA GLY A 105 -14.24 6.37 -8.88
C GLY A 105 -13.75 7.54 -9.71
N LEU A 106 -13.21 7.29 -10.89
CA LEU A 106 -12.75 8.33 -11.79
C LEU A 106 -13.89 9.21 -12.27
N SER A 107 -15.04 8.63 -12.58
CA SER A 107 -16.24 9.38 -12.97
C SER A 107 -16.68 10.33 -11.86
N SER A 108 -16.68 9.87 -10.62
CA SER A 108 -17.03 10.70 -9.46
C SER A 108 -16.06 11.85 -9.25
N TRP A 109 -14.78 11.61 -9.43
CA TRP A 109 -13.75 12.63 -9.24
C TRP A 109 -13.84 13.72 -10.31
N VAL A 110 -14.06 13.35 -11.55
CA VAL A 110 -14.23 14.32 -12.65
C VAL A 110 -15.42 15.23 -12.37
N GLY A 111 -16.51 14.69 -11.83
CA GLY A 111 -17.68 15.47 -11.48
C GLY A 111 -17.50 16.42 -10.30
N GLN A 112 -16.45 16.24 -9.49
CA GLN A 112 -16.17 17.03 -8.29
C GLN A 112 -15.11 18.10 -8.49
N GLU A 113 -14.44 18.10 -9.61
CA GLU A 113 -13.49 19.14 -9.96
C GLU A 113 -14.21 20.41 -10.46
#